data_7f0ba34af50753d58a6b6c4cc5254a99
#
_entry.id   7f0ba34af50753d58a6b6c4cc5254a99
#
_cell.length_a   1.000
_cell.length_b   1.000
_cell.length_c   1.000
_cell.angle_alpha   90.00
_cell.angle_beta   90.00
_cell.angle_gamma   90.00
#
_symmetry.space_group_name_H-M   'P 1'
#
loop_
_entity.id
_entity.type
_entity.pdbx_description
1 polymer ?
#
loop_
_entity_poly.entity_id
_entity_poly.type
_entity_poly.pdbx_seq_one_letter_code
_entity_poly.pdbx_strand_id
1 'polypeptide(L)'
;MEELHRVCKNFTRHDKKTRTILLCEMLEYTNVFLEAAFRAEGYSFETLRNPVKDRTLALRYISSDYCYPTVLILAQFLEYLESGERDPGEIAFMEPQAGGACRAGNIYNLLQRVLYRMAEQGQTEDAQIPVISLNLM
;
A
#
# COMPACT_ATOMS: atom_id res chain seq x y z
N MET A 1 -18.44 -6.03 5.61
CA MET A 1 -17.93 -4.79 4.98
C MET A 1 -17.91 -3.60 5.92
N GLU A 2 -18.94 -3.38 6.72
CA GLU A 2 -18.97 -2.30 7.73
C GLU A 2 -17.87 -2.39 8.77
N GLU A 3 -17.49 -3.58 9.18
CA GLU A 3 -16.43 -3.84 10.16
C GLU A 3 -15.05 -3.48 9.62
N LEU A 4 -14.79 -3.74 8.34
CA LEU A 4 -13.53 -3.42 7.67
C LEU A 4 -13.30 -1.90 7.62
N HIS A 5 -14.35 -1.11 7.32
CA HIS A 5 -14.26 0.35 7.28
C HIS A 5 -14.09 0.99 8.66
N ARG A 6 -14.47 0.29 9.74
CA ARG A 6 -14.25 0.77 11.12
C ARG A 6 -12.82 0.59 11.60
N VAL A 7 -12.09 -0.37 11.02
CA VAL A 7 -10.73 -0.75 11.46
C VAL A 7 -9.65 -0.13 10.59
N CYS A 8 -9.95 0.13 9.30
CA CYS A 8 -8.98 0.75 8.40
C CYS A 8 -8.86 2.24 8.69
N LYS A 9 -7.65 2.68 8.99
CA LYS A 9 -7.36 4.08 9.25
C LYS A 9 -7.41 4.89 7.96
N ASN A 10 -8.13 6.00 7.98
CA ASN A 10 -8.07 7.00 6.92
C ASN A 10 -6.84 7.90 7.08
N PHE A 11 -6.21 8.27 5.97
CA PHE A 11 -5.14 9.25 5.97
C PHE A 11 -5.66 10.65 6.31
N THR A 12 -5.08 11.29 7.29
CA THR A 12 -5.52 12.58 7.83
C THR A 12 -4.51 13.70 7.58
N ARG A 13 -4.90 14.94 7.89
CA ARG A 13 -3.97 16.08 7.85
C ARG A 13 -2.81 15.93 8.85
N HIS A 14 -3.02 15.23 9.94
CA HIS A 14 -1.96 14.91 10.90
C HIS A 14 -0.95 13.93 10.29
N ASP A 15 -1.44 12.91 9.60
CA ASP A 15 -0.60 11.90 8.95
C ASP A 15 0.32 12.51 7.87
N LYS A 16 -0.08 13.61 7.23
CA LYS A 16 0.78 14.36 6.30
C LYS A 16 2.12 14.78 6.91
N LYS A 17 2.15 15.04 8.21
CA LYS A 17 3.35 15.49 8.92
C LYS A 17 4.14 14.37 9.58
N THR A 18 3.50 13.23 9.81
CA THR A 18 4.04 12.16 10.64
C THR A 18 4.31 10.87 9.87
N ARG A 19 3.75 10.73 8.65
CA ARG A 19 3.86 9.50 7.86
C ARG A 19 4.51 9.75 6.51
N THR A 20 5.28 8.78 6.06
CA THR A 20 5.78 8.71 4.69
C THR A 20 4.82 7.88 3.85
N ILE A 21 4.37 8.45 2.74
CA ILE A 21 3.56 7.74 1.75
C ILE A 21 4.48 6.89 0.89
N LEU A 22 4.21 5.60 0.84
CA LEU A 22 4.94 4.62 0.05
C LEU A 22 4.11 4.22 -1.17
N LEU A 23 4.68 4.40 -2.35
CA LEU A 23 4.09 4.01 -3.62
C LEU A 23 4.83 2.78 -4.17
N CYS A 24 4.10 1.78 -4.67
CA CYS A 24 4.72 0.67 -5.39
C CYS A 24 5.45 1.16 -6.64
N GLU A 25 6.49 0.45 -7.04
CA GLU A 25 7.16 0.72 -8.30
C GLU A 25 6.25 0.34 -9.47
N MET A 26 5.94 1.33 -10.32
CA MET A 26 5.17 1.14 -11.54
C MET A 26 6.06 1.38 -12.76
N LEU A 27 5.92 2.57 -13.35
CA LEU A 27 6.78 3.05 -14.42
C LEU A 27 7.72 4.12 -13.87
N GLU A 28 9.00 3.99 -14.13
CA GLU A 28 10.04 4.86 -13.58
C GLU A 28 9.70 6.35 -13.69
N TYR A 29 9.30 6.80 -14.88
CA TYR A 29 8.93 8.20 -15.09
C TYR A 29 7.69 8.62 -14.30
N THR A 30 6.67 7.79 -14.24
CA THR A 30 5.45 8.07 -13.47
C THR A 30 5.76 8.21 -11.99
N ASN A 31 6.56 7.32 -11.44
CA ASN A 31 6.96 7.36 -10.04
C ASN A 31 7.76 8.64 -9.72
N VAL A 32 8.71 9.03 -10.57
CA VAL A 32 9.51 10.25 -10.39
C VAL A 32 8.62 11.49 -10.38
N PHE A 33 7.64 11.59 -11.30
CA PHE A 33 6.72 12.72 -11.35
C PHE A 33 5.81 12.79 -10.12
N LEU A 34 5.23 11.66 -9.71
CA LEU A 34 4.38 11.61 -8.52
C LEU A 34 5.17 11.96 -7.26
N GLU A 35 6.36 11.42 -7.11
CA GLU A 35 7.25 11.72 -5.99
C GLU A 35 7.58 13.23 -5.92
N ALA A 36 7.93 13.84 -7.05
CA ALA A 36 8.20 15.27 -7.13
C ALA A 36 6.96 16.11 -6.80
N ALA A 37 5.80 15.75 -7.35
CA ALA A 37 4.55 16.48 -7.12
C ALA A 37 4.11 16.43 -5.65
N PHE A 38 4.11 15.25 -5.03
CA PHE A 38 3.71 15.12 -3.62
C PHE A 38 4.70 15.80 -2.68
N ARG A 39 6.00 15.73 -2.96
CA ARG A 39 7.02 16.45 -2.17
C ARG A 39 6.89 17.94 -2.29
N ALA A 40 6.57 18.47 -3.48
CA ALA A 40 6.31 19.89 -3.68
C ALA A 40 5.13 20.39 -2.84
N GLU A 41 4.12 19.55 -2.62
CA GLU A 41 2.97 19.82 -1.76
C GLU A 41 3.26 19.57 -0.25
N GLY A 42 4.48 19.25 0.11
CA GLY A 42 4.92 19.06 1.49
C GLY A 42 4.58 17.70 2.10
N TYR A 43 4.35 16.68 1.28
CA TYR A 43 4.23 15.29 1.75
C TYR A 43 5.61 14.62 1.83
N SER A 44 5.81 13.78 2.83
CA SER A 44 6.87 12.78 2.79
C SER A 44 6.40 11.66 1.86
N PHE A 45 7.10 11.45 0.77
CA PHE A 45 6.69 10.53 -0.29
C PHE A 45 7.90 9.78 -0.83
N GLU A 46 7.76 8.47 -0.99
CA GLU A 46 8.84 7.60 -1.42
C GLU A 46 8.30 6.46 -2.30
N THR A 47 8.99 6.18 -3.38
CA THR A 47 8.72 5.00 -4.21
C THR A 47 9.49 3.81 -3.68
N LEU A 48 8.79 2.70 -3.45
CA LEU A 48 9.42 1.42 -3.13
C LEU A 48 10.17 0.93 -4.37
N ARG A 49 11.48 0.78 -4.24
CA ARG A 49 12.37 0.30 -5.32
C ARG A 49 13.01 -1.03 -5.00
N ASN A 50 12.58 -1.67 -3.91
CA ASN A 50 13.03 -3.00 -3.57
C ASN A 50 12.48 -4.01 -4.59
N PRO A 51 13.34 -4.81 -5.24
CA PRO A 51 12.85 -5.89 -6.08
C PRO A 51 12.10 -6.92 -5.23
N VAL A 52 11.02 -7.45 -5.75
CA VAL A 52 10.28 -8.53 -5.07
C VAL A 52 11.14 -9.79 -5.10
N LYS A 53 11.53 -10.25 -3.92
CA LYS A 53 12.34 -11.46 -3.72
C LYS A 53 11.48 -12.70 -3.53
N ASP A 54 10.38 -12.56 -2.80
CA ASP A 54 9.48 -13.65 -2.47
C ASP A 54 8.00 -13.30 -2.70
N ARG A 55 7.52 -13.58 -3.90
CA ARG A 55 6.10 -13.44 -4.24
C ARG A 55 5.18 -14.35 -3.42
N THR A 56 5.70 -15.38 -2.77
CA THR A 56 4.87 -16.31 -1.98
C THR A 56 4.32 -15.65 -0.73
N LEU A 57 4.93 -14.55 -0.27
CA LEU A 57 4.38 -13.74 0.81
C LEU A 57 2.97 -13.25 0.49
N ALA A 58 2.76 -12.73 -0.72
CA ALA A 58 1.43 -12.30 -1.14
C ALA A 58 0.44 -13.46 -1.19
N LEU A 59 0.87 -14.63 -1.65
CA LEU A 59 0.02 -15.82 -1.79
C LEU A 59 -0.43 -16.41 -0.44
N ARG A 60 0.13 -15.98 0.68
CA ARG A 60 -0.39 -16.33 2.01
C ARG A 60 -1.73 -15.64 2.31
N TYR A 61 -2.00 -14.52 1.65
CA TYR A 61 -3.18 -13.68 1.89
C TYR A 61 -4.18 -13.66 0.74
N ILE A 62 -3.72 -13.95 -0.47
CA ILE A 62 -4.53 -13.95 -1.69
C ILE A 62 -4.37 -15.27 -2.45
N SER A 63 -5.37 -15.60 -3.28
CA SER A 63 -5.28 -16.78 -4.13
C SER A 63 -4.41 -16.52 -5.37
N SER A 64 -3.96 -17.61 -6.02
CA SER A 64 -3.22 -17.54 -7.28
C SER A 64 -4.03 -17.00 -8.46
N ASP A 65 -5.35 -16.82 -8.30
CA ASP A 65 -6.24 -16.30 -9.35
C ASP A 65 -6.13 -14.78 -9.53
N TYR A 66 -5.45 -14.10 -8.62
CA TYR A 66 -5.15 -12.68 -8.80
C TYR A 66 -4.15 -12.48 -9.94
N CYS A 67 -4.29 -11.37 -10.66
CA CYS A 67 -3.36 -11.04 -11.73
C CYS A 67 -1.94 -10.83 -11.19
N TYR A 68 -0.95 -11.18 -11.99
CA TYR A 68 0.45 -11.16 -11.57
C TYR A 68 0.95 -9.80 -11.05
N PRO A 69 0.60 -8.65 -11.67
CA PRO A 69 0.94 -7.35 -11.10
C PRO A 69 0.41 -7.12 -9.68
N THR A 70 -0.81 -7.57 -9.39
CA THR A 70 -1.38 -7.46 -8.04
C THR A 70 -0.58 -8.26 -7.02
N VAL A 71 -0.14 -9.48 -7.40
CA VAL A 71 0.72 -10.32 -6.55
C VAL A 71 2.04 -9.61 -6.26
N LEU A 72 2.67 -9.00 -7.28
CA LEU A 72 3.94 -8.30 -7.12
C LEU A 72 3.81 -7.05 -6.24
N ILE A 73 2.78 -6.23 -6.46
CA ILE A 73 2.53 -5.03 -5.65
C ILE A 73 2.33 -5.41 -4.18
N LEU A 74 1.50 -6.39 -3.92
CA LEU A 74 1.26 -6.85 -2.56
C LEU A 74 2.53 -7.43 -1.94
N ALA A 75 3.28 -8.24 -2.67
CA ALA A 75 4.55 -8.81 -2.18
C ALA A 75 5.57 -7.70 -1.85
N GLN A 76 5.67 -6.67 -2.69
CA GLN A 76 6.57 -5.54 -2.45
C GLN A 76 6.24 -4.80 -1.14
N PHE A 77 4.96 -4.51 -0.88
CA PHE A 77 4.54 -3.91 0.38
C PHE A 77 4.78 -4.81 1.59
N LEU A 78 4.49 -6.10 1.46
CA LEU A 78 4.71 -7.06 2.55
C LEU A 78 6.18 -7.25 2.88
N GLU A 79 7.05 -7.37 1.87
CA GLU A 79 8.51 -7.43 2.07
C GLU A 79 9.04 -6.17 2.76
N TYR A 80 8.51 -4.99 2.39
CA TYR A 80 8.87 -3.75 3.05
C TYR A 80 8.47 -3.76 4.53
N LEU A 81 7.26 -4.22 4.86
CA LEU A 81 6.82 -4.34 6.25
C LEU A 81 7.69 -5.33 7.04
N GLU A 82 7.99 -6.50 6.45
CA GLU A 82 8.83 -7.52 7.10
C GLU A 82 10.28 -7.05 7.28
N SER A 83 10.76 -6.12 6.45
CA SER A 83 12.12 -5.57 6.57
C SER A 83 12.31 -4.76 7.86
N GLY A 84 11.23 -4.23 8.43
CA GLY A 84 11.29 -3.38 9.61
C GLY A 84 12.01 -2.06 9.40
N GLU A 85 12.17 -1.61 8.15
CA GLU A 85 12.89 -0.38 7.82
C GLU A 85 12.24 0.86 8.43
N ARG A 86 10.90 0.86 8.53
CA ARG A 86 10.13 1.90 9.23
C ARG A 86 9.04 1.28 10.08
N ASP A 87 8.70 1.98 11.14
CA ASP A 87 7.58 1.61 12.00
C ASP A 87 6.25 1.73 11.22
N PRO A 88 5.32 0.77 11.35
CA PRO A 88 3.98 0.88 10.77
C PRO A 88 3.25 2.18 11.10
N GLY A 89 3.54 2.78 12.26
CA GLY A 89 3.01 4.07 12.66
C GLY A 89 3.51 5.26 11.84
N GLU A 90 4.61 5.10 11.09
CA GLU A 90 5.29 6.15 10.33
C GLU A 90 5.05 6.07 8.81
N ILE A 91 4.25 5.11 8.36
CA ILE A 91 4.02 4.88 6.93
C ILE A 91 2.53 4.92 6.56
N ALA A 92 2.28 5.15 5.28
CA ALA A 92 1.00 4.94 4.61
C ALA A 92 1.27 4.36 3.23
N PHE A 93 0.42 3.46 2.75
CA PHE A 93 0.54 2.94 1.39
C PHE A 93 -0.34 3.73 0.44
N MET A 94 0.19 4.01 -0.75
CA MET A 94 -0.58 4.58 -1.84
C MET A 94 -0.66 3.59 -3.00
N GLU A 95 -1.87 3.44 -3.50
CA GLU A 95 -2.15 2.60 -4.65
C GLU A 95 -2.88 3.42 -5.73
N PRO A 96 -2.32 3.52 -6.94
CA PRO A 96 -3.03 4.11 -8.06
C PRO A 96 -4.22 3.24 -8.43
N GLN A 97 -5.38 3.83 -8.49
CA GLN A 97 -6.61 3.15 -8.87
C GLN A 97 -6.97 3.47 -10.30
N ALA A 98 -7.00 2.46 -11.15
CA ALA A 98 -7.51 2.57 -12.50
C ALA A 98 -9.00 2.25 -12.52
N GLY A 99 -9.77 3.07 -13.22
CA GLY A 99 -11.18 2.76 -13.52
C GLY A 99 -11.33 1.65 -14.55
N GLY A 100 -12.56 1.17 -14.73
CA GLY A 100 -12.92 0.19 -15.74
C GLY A 100 -12.76 -1.26 -15.31
N ALA A 101 -12.56 -2.16 -16.26
CA ALA A 101 -12.54 -3.61 -16.04
C ALA A 101 -11.22 -4.16 -15.47
N CYS A 102 -10.23 -3.30 -15.20
CA CYS A 102 -8.96 -3.73 -14.65
C CYS A 102 -9.12 -4.14 -13.17
N ARG A 103 -8.60 -5.32 -12.82
CA ARG A 103 -8.62 -5.80 -11.43
C ARG A 103 -7.76 -4.95 -10.50
N ALA A 104 -6.84 -4.14 -11.03
CA ALA A 104 -6.08 -3.16 -10.26
C ALA A 104 -6.97 -2.16 -9.51
N GLY A 105 -8.18 -1.88 -9.98
CA GLY A 105 -9.17 -1.07 -9.27
C GLY A 105 -9.58 -1.61 -7.89
N ASN A 106 -9.25 -2.86 -7.56
CA ASN A 106 -9.56 -3.49 -6.28
C ASN A 106 -8.34 -3.65 -5.36
N ILE A 107 -7.14 -3.26 -5.77
CA ILE A 107 -5.92 -3.45 -4.95
C ILE A 107 -6.03 -2.65 -3.65
N TYR A 108 -6.62 -1.47 -3.67
CA TYR A 108 -6.89 -0.67 -2.48
C TYR A 108 -7.64 -1.47 -1.40
N ASN A 109 -8.78 -2.04 -1.75
CA ASN A 109 -9.58 -2.85 -0.82
C ASN A 109 -8.84 -4.13 -0.40
N LEU A 110 -8.07 -4.71 -1.30
CA LEU A 110 -7.27 -5.89 -1.04
C LEU A 110 -6.20 -5.62 0.01
N LEU A 111 -5.44 -4.53 -0.13
CA LEU A 111 -4.43 -4.12 0.84
C LEU A 111 -5.04 -3.89 2.23
N GLN A 112 -6.17 -3.20 2.31
CA GLN A 112 -6.87 -3.01 3.58
C GLN A 112 -7.24 -4.33 4.24
N ARG A 113 -7.75 -5.30 3.47
CA ARG A 113 -8.11 -6.63 3.97
C ARG A 113 -6.89 -7.43 4.44
N VAL A 114 -5.77 -7.31 3.72
CA VAL A 114 -4.53 -7.98 4.10
C VAL A 114 -3.99 -7.42 5.40
N LEU A 115 -3.89 -6.09 5.52
CA LEU A 115 -3.45 -5.42 6.74
C LEU A 115 -4.35 -5.79 7.95
N TYR A 116 -5.65 -5.84 7.74
CA TYR A 116 -6.59 -6.28 8.78
C TYR A 116 -6.30 -7.71 9.24
N ARG A 117 -6.10 -8.65 8.31
CA ARG A 117 -5.77 -10.04 8.65
C ARG A 117 -4.43 -10.16 9.38
N MET A 118 -3.44 -9.38 8.97
CA MET A 118 -2.14 -9.35 9.65
C MET A 118 -2.28 -8.90 11.10
N ALA A 119 -3.10 -7.88 11.35
CA ALA A 119 -3.37 -7.40 12.69
C ALA A 119 -4.11 -8.45 13.56
N GLU A 120 -5.11 -9.14 12.99
CA GLU A 120 -5.79 -10.24 13.70
C GLU A 120 -4.85 -11.38 14.07
N GLN A 121 -3.81 -11.61 13.26
CA GLN A 121 -2.79 -12.63 13.52
C GLN A 121 -1.66 -12.15 14.44
N GLY A 122 -1.73 -10.90 14.94
CA GLY A 122 -0.70 -10.31 15.80
C GLY A 122 0.62 -10.04 15.08
N GLN A 123 0.63 -10.01 13.75
CA GLN A 123 1.84 -9.80 12.94
C GLN A 123 2.19 -8.32 12.76
N THR A 124 1.21 -7.44 12.93
CA THR A 124 1.43 -6.00 13.03
C THR A 124 0.60 -5.48 14.20
N GLU A 125 1.19 -4.67 15.05
CA GLU A 125 0.45 -4.01 16.14
C GLU A 125 -0.62 -3.04 15.61
N ASP A 126 -0.56 -2.71 14.29
CA ASP A 126 -1.39 -1.70 13.68
C ASP A 126 -2.03 -2.17 12.37
N ALA A 127 -3.28 -2.62 12.46
CA ALA A 127 -4.24 -2.50 11.35
C ALA A 127 -4.41 -1.02 10.90
N GLN A 128 -3.58 -0.13 11.38
CA GLN A 128 -3.70 1.32 11.28
C GLN A 128 -2.76 1.95 10.26
N ILE A 129 -2.19 1.16 9.34
CA ILE A 129 -1.49 1.73 8.19
C ILE A 129 -2.55 2.26 7.22
N PRO A 130 -2.62 3.58 7.00
CA PRO A 130 -3.55 4.12 6.03
C PRO A 130 -3.22 3.63 4.62
N VAL A 131 -4.24 3.24 3.88
CA VAL A 131 -4.11 2.97 2.45
C VAL A 131 -4.80 4.12 1.70
N ILE A 132 -4.08 4.74 0.79
CA ILE A 132 -4.56 5.87 -0.01
C ILE A 132 -4.83 5.38 -1.42
N SER A 133 -6.01 5.65 -1.92
CA SER A 133 -6.35 5.42 -3.32
C SER A 133 -6.12 6.70 -4.12
N LEU A 134 -5.22 6.65 -5.09
CA LEU A 134 -5.04 7.71 -6.06
C LEU A 134 -5.88 7.41 -7.28
N ASN A 135 -7.00 8.11 -7.42
CA ASN A 135 -7.85 7.98 -8.59
C ASN A 135 -7.30 8.89 -9.71
N LEU A 136 -6.92 8.28 -10.82
CA LEU A 136 -6.31 8.96 -11.98
C LEU A 136 -7.34 9.34 -13.07
N MET A 137 -8.64 9.33 -12.74
CA MET A 137 -9.70 9.76 -13.65
C MET A 137 -10.27 11.11 -13.27
#